data_2788836604ed2589c67bdfa1f25d22a4
#
_entry.id   2788836604ed2589c67bdfa1f25d22a4
#
_cell.length_a   1.000
_cell.length_b   1.000
_cell.length_c   1.000
_cell.angle_alpha   90.00
_cell.angle_beta   90.00
_cell.angle_gamma   90.00
#
_symmetry.space_group_name_H-M   'P 1'
#
loop_
_entity.id
_entity.type
_entity.pdbx_description
1 polymer ?
#
loop_
_entity_poly.entity_id
_entity_poly.type
_entity_poly.pdbx_seq_one_letter_code
_entity_poly.pdbx_strand_id
1 'polypeptide(L)'
;MGLADLSGLAYPWDTLTPYAERARAHPRGVVDLSIGTPVDPTPAVVRDALAAASDAHGYPTTHGTPALREAVAAWFARRRGVAGLDPDAVLPTVGSKELVGLLPALLRLGSGDVVVHPRTAYPTYDVGARLARATPLATDDVDDWAGRTDVRLVWVNSPSNPTGRVLDAAHLARVVAAAREIGAVVASDECYAELAWAEPYASQGVPSLLDPAVSGGSHDGLLVTYSLSKQSSMAGYRAAFVAGDPALVADLLATRKHLGMIVPAPVQAAMVAALSDDAHVAAQRDVYARRREVLVAALGDAGLQVDHSEAGLYLWSRPAGDDGGDCWRTVSDLADLGILVGPGAFYGPEGAGHVRVALTATDERVHEAAARLSGA
;
A
#
# COMPACT_ATOMS: atom_id res chain seq x y z
N MET A 1 -19.47 5.35 32.46
CA MET A 1 -18.35 5.41 31.51
C MET A 1 -18.47 4.19 30.61
N GLY A 2 -18.80 4.36 29.35
CA GLY A 2 -18.87 3.28 28.34
C GLY A 2 -17.62 3.31 27.47
N LEU A 3 -17.41 2.23 26.72
CA LEU A 3 -16.43 2.21 25.64
C LEU A 3 -16.75 3.30 24.62
N ALA A 4 -15.74 3.81 23.93
CA ALA A 4 -15.95 4.73 22.80
C ALA A 4 -16.85 4.07 21.75
N ASP A 5 -17.73 4.85 21.12
CA ASP A 5 -18.52 4.38 20.00
C ASP A 5 -17.58 4.04 18.83
N LEU A 6 -17.56 2.78 18.44
CA LEU A 6 -16.76 2.27 17.32
C LEU A 6 -17.61 2.08 16.05
N SER A 7 -18.89 2.47 16.05
CA SER A 7 -19.78 2.28 14.89
C SER A 7 -19.26 2.97 13.62
N GLY A 8 -18.56 4.11 13.77
CA GLY A 8 -17.90 4.80 12.66
C GLY A 8 -16.65 4.10 12.11
N LEU A 9 -16.21 2.99 12.73
CA LEU A 9 -15.05 2.19 12.30
C LEU A 9 -15.46 0.82 11.73
N ALA A 10 -16.72 0.67 11.30
CA ALA A 10 -17.20 -0.55 10.68
C ALA A 10 -16.31 -0.94 9.49
N TYR A 11 -15.97 -2.23 9.40
CA TYR A 11 -15.12 -2.72 8.32
C TYR A 11 -15.91 -2.76 7.01
N PRO A 12 -15.58 -1.94 6.01
CA PRO A 12 -16.45 -1.73 4.86
C PRO A 12 -16.65 -2.98 3.99
N TRP A 13 -15.70 -3.93 4.02
CA TRP A 13 -15.76 -5.17 3.24
C TRP A 13 -16.92 -6.09 3.62
N ASP A 14 -17.49 -5.95 4.81
CA ASP A 14 -18.66 -6.75 5.25
C ASP A 14 -19.90 -6.44 4.39
N THR A 15 -19.98 -5.22 3.84
CA THR A 15 -21.08 -4.81 2.94
C THR A 15 -21.00 -5.46 1.56
N LEU A 16 -19.85 -6.05 1.18
CA LEU A 16 -19.66 -6.76 -0.07
C LEU A 16 -20.25 -8.19 -0.06
N THR A 17 -20.61 -8.71 1.12
CA THR A 17 -21.08 -10.10 1.29
C THR A 17 -22.20 -10.51 0.33
N PRO A 18 -23.29 -9.73 0.11
CA PRO A 18 -24.38 -10.14 -0.80
C PRO A 18 -23.91 -10.31 -2.26
N TYR A 19 -23.00 -9.45 -2.71
CA TYR A 19 -22.41 -9.53 -4.05
C TYR A 19 -21.45 -10.71 -4.18
N ALA A 20 -20.70 -11.01 -3.13
CA ALA A 20 -19.82 -12.16 -3.08
C ALA A 20 -20.61 -13.48 -3.14
N GLU A 21 -21.75 -13.57 -2.46
CA GLU A 21 -22.66 -14.72 -2.53
C GLU A 21 -23.22 -14.91 -3.94
N ARG A 22 -23.67 -13.81 -4.58
CA ARG A 22 -24.14 -13.81 -5.97
C ARG A 22 -23.05 -14.28 -6.94
N ALA A 23 -21.86 -13.72 -6.84
CA ALA A 23 -20.74 -14.10 -7.69
C ALA A 23 -20.33 -15.58 -7.52
N ARG A 24 -20.40 -16.12 -6.29
CA ARG A 24 -20.15 -17.56 -6.01
C ARG A 24 -21.21 -18.48 -6.60
N ALA A 25 -22.45 -18.00 -6.76
CA ALA A 25 -23.53 -18.77 -7.36
C ALA A 25 -23.41 -18.94 -8.88
N HIS A 26 -22.49 -18.23 -9.55
CA HIS A 26 -22.25 -18.34 -10.97
C HIS A 26 -21.80 -19.78 -11.33
N PRO A 27 -22.33 -20.41 -12.42
CA PRO A 27 -22.06 -21.83 -12.75
C PRO A 27 -20.57 -22.19 -12.91
N ARG A 28 -19.75 -21.23 -13.36
CA ARG A 28 -18.27 -21.41 -13.49
C ARG A 28 -17.52 -20.94 -12.23
N GLY A 29 -18.23 -20.70 -11.10
CA GLY A 29 -17.65 -20.21 -9.86
C GLY A 29 -17.22 -18.73 -9.90
N VAL A 30 -16.80 -18.20 -8.76
CA VAL A 30 -16.37 -16.79 -8.64
C VAL A 30 -14.94 -16.58 -9.15
N VAL A 31 -14.72 -15.46 -9.84
CA VAL A 31 -13.39 -14.86 -10.02
C VAL A 31 -13.29 -13.67 -9.08
N ASP A 32 -12.50 -13.81 -8.01
CA ASP A 32 -12.34 -12.76 -7.00
C ASP A 32 -11.16 -11.85 -7.37
N LEU A 33 -11.49 -10.62 -7.78
CA LEU A 33 -10.58 -9.52 -8.09
C LEU A 33 -10.74 -8.35 -7.09
N SER A 34 -11.40 -8.60 -5.94
CA SER A 34 -11.72 -7.54 -4.98
C SER A 34 -10.57 -7.21 -4.03
N ILE A 35 -9.77 -8.21 -3.65
CA ILE A 35 -8.72 -8.06 -2.64
C ILE A 35 -7.35 -8.32 -3.27
N GLY A 36 -6.41 -7.40 -3.09
CA GLY A 36 -5.04 -7.52 -3.57
C GLY A 36 -4.19 -8.50 -2.76
N THR A 37 -4.64 -9.74 -2.57
CA THR A 37 -3.86 -10.79 -1.91
C THR A 37 -3.12 -11.58 -2.98
N PRO A 38 -1.77 -11.63 -2.96
CA PRO A 38 -1.01 -12.46 -3.90
C PRO A 38 -1.45 -13.91 -3.87
N VAL A 39 -1.59 -14.51 -5.05
CA VAL A 39 -1.95 -15.94 -5.24
C VAL A 39 -0.76 -16.75 -5.75
N ASP A 40 0.26 -16.08 -6.23
CA ASP A 40 1.48 -16.72 -6.73
C ASP A 40 2.33 -17.23 -5.55
N PRO A 41 3.05 -18.33 -5.71
CA PRO A 41 3.88 -18.88 -4.65
C PRO A 41 4.93 -17.88 -4.16
N THR A 42 5.20 -17.90 -2.85
CA THR A 42 6.36 -17.20 -2.30
C THR A 42 7.64 -17.74 -2.96
N PRO A 43 8.57 -16.90 -3.41
CA PRO A 43 9.80 -17.30 -4.08
C PRO A 43 10.60 -18.35 -3.28
N ALA A 44 11.28 -19.28 -3.98
CA ALA A 44 12.05 -20.33 -3.32
C ALA A 44 13.14 -19.75 -2.40
N VAL A 45 13.87 -18.72 -2.86
CA VAL A 45 14.93 -18.04 -2.08
C VAL A 45 14.40 -17.54 -0.72
N VAL A 46 13.17 -17.08 -0.68
CA VAL A 46 12.51 -16.59 0.55
C VAL A 46 12.12 -17.75 1.47
N ARG A 47 11.51 -18.80 0.89
CA ARG A 47 11.10 -20.00 1.65
C ARG A 47 12.28 -20.75 2.23
N ASP A 48 13.36 -20.87 1.47
CA ASP A 48 14.59 -21.55 1.89
C ASP A 48 15.27 -20.80 3.02
N ALA A 49 15.35 -19.46 2.95
CA ALA A 49 15.87 -18.63 4.02
C ALA A 49 15.04 -18.73 5.30
N LEU A 50 13.69 -18.74 5.18
CA LEU A 50 12.78 -18.97 6.30
C LEU A 50 13.04 -20.32 6.95
N ALA A 51 13.12 -21.38 6.15
CA ALA A 51 13.34 -22.74 6.63
C ALA A 51 14.70 -22.88 7.32
N ALA A 52 15.76 -22.31 6.76
CA ALA A 52 17.10 -22.32 7.33
C ALA A 52 17.17 -21.60 8.69
N ALA A 53 16.32 -20.60 8.90
CA ALA A 53 16.24 -19.83 10.16
C ALA A 53 15.14 -20.33 11.12
N SER A 54 14.56 -21.52 10.89
CA SER A 54 13.42 -22.05 11.68
C SER A 54 13.75 -22.41 13.12
N ASP A 55 15.02 -22.72 13.43
CA ASP A 55 15.48 -22.94 14.82
C ASP A 55 15.74 -21.57 15.51
N ALA A 56 14.67 -20.93 15.92
CA ALA A 56 14.65 -19.57 16.47
C ALA A 56 14.02 -19.56 17.88
N HIS A 57 14.67 -20.23 18.83
CA HIS A 57 14.19 -20.38 20.22
C HIS A 57 14.29 -19.10 21.06
N GLY A 58 15.13 -18.13 20.66
CA GLY A 58 15.30 -16.87 21.37
C GLY A 58 14.33 -15.77 20.90
N TYR A 59 14.06 -14.79 21.76
CA TYR A 59 13.27 -13.63 21.36
C TYR A 59 14.01 -12.82 20.28
N PRO A 60 13.35 -12.46 19.17
CA PRO A 60 13.94 -11.57 18.18
C PRO A 60 14.04 -10.14 18.71
N THR A 61 14.94 -9.34 18.12
CA THR A 61 15.06 -7.94 18.48
C THR A 61 13.97 -7.10 17.80
N THR A 62 13.39 -6.14 18.54
CA THR A 62 12.40 -5.20 17.97
C THR A 62 13.01 -4.36 16.86
N HIS A 63 14.29 -3.98 16.98
CA HIS A 63 15.01 -3.19 15.97
C HIS A 63 15.29 -3.98 14.68
N GLY A 64 15.12 -5.29 14.72
CA GLY A 64 15.56 -6.18 13.66
C GLY A 64 17.06 -6.48 13.70
N THR A 65 17.46 -7.52 12.98
CA THR A 65 18.89 -7.89 12.90
C THR A 65 19.67 -6.84 12.11
N PRO A 66 20.98 -6.64 12.41
CA PRO A 66 21.84 -5.77 11.60
C PRO A 66 21.77 -6.14 10.11
N ALA A 67 21.82 -7.43 9.77
CA ALA A 67 21.74 -7.92 8.40
C ALA A 67 20.44 -7.48 7.70
N LEU A 68 19.29 -7.45 8.40
CA LEU A 68 18.04 -6.96 7.82
C LEU A 68 18.09 -5.45 7.55
N ARG A 69 18.58 -4.66 8.51
CA ARG A 69 18.66 -3.21 8.38
C ARG A 69 19.63 -2.79 7.26
N GLU A 70 20.76 -3.47 7.18
CA GLU A 70 21.74 -3.31 6.10
C GLU A 70 21.15 -3.72 4.73
N ALA A 71 20.40 -4.83 4.66
CA ALA A 71 19.73 -5.25 3.43
C ALA A 71 18.68 -4.22 2.96
N VAL A 72 17.94 -3.60 3.87
CA VAL A 72 17.00 -2.52 3.54
C VAL A 72 17.76 -1.31 3.01
N ALA A 73 18.82 -0.85 3.67
CA ALA A 73 19.62 0.29 3.21
C ALA A 73 20.25 0.03 1.83
N ALA A 74 20.78 -1.17 1.60
CA ALA A 74 21.32 -1.59 0.31
C ALA A 74 20.25 -1.65 -0.78
N TRP A 75 19.03 -2.12 -0.44
CA TRP A 75 17.89 -2.12 -1.36
C TRP A 75 17.47 -0.69 -1.73
N PHE A 76 17.39 0.24 -0.78
CA PHE A 76 17.11 1.64 -1.06
C PHE A 76 18.14 2.25 -2.02
N ALA A 77 19.43 1.99 -1.78
CA ALA A 77 20.50 2.48 -2.66
C ALA A 77 20.38 1.91 -4.08
N ARG A 78 20.10 0.62 -4.21
CA ARG A 78 20.06 -0.08 -5.50
C ARG A 78 18.78 0.15 -6.27
N ARG A 79 17.62 0.19 -5.57
CA ARG A 79 16.30 0.18 -6.20
C ARG A 79 15.54 1.49 -6.11
N ARG A 80 15.89 2.36 -5.15
CA ARG A 80 15.11 3.56 -4.84
C ARG A 80 15.89 4.87 -5.00
N GLY A 81 17.13 4.82 -5.48
CA GLY A 81 17.97 6.01 -5.66
C GLY A 81 18.44 6.67 -4.35
N VAL A 82 18.21 6.03 -3.20
CA VAL A 82 18.51 6.57 -1.88
C VAL A 82 19.83 5.99 -1.36
N ALA A 83 20.94 6.63 -1.70
CA ALA A 83 22.25 6.25 -1.19
C ALA A 83 22.47 6.80 0.23
N GLY A 84 23.14 6.00 1.07
CA GLY A 84 23.57 6.44 2.40
C GLY A 84 22.48 6.46 3.47
N LEU A 85 21.36 5.75 3.26
CA LEU A 85 20.39 5.51 4.34
C LEU A 85 21.10 4.79 5.51
N ASP A 86 21.01 5.39 6.70
CA ASP A 86 21.55 4.78 7.92
C ASP A 86 20.78 3.50 8.26
N PRO A 87 21.44 2.33 8.37
CA PRO A 87 20.78 1.10 8.81
C PRO A 87 20.09 1.23 10.19
N ASP A 88 20.56 2.11 11.06
CA ASP A 88 19.90 2.36 12.35
C ASP A 88 18.62 3.18 12.22
N ALA A 89 18.40 3.84 11.09
CA ALA A 89 17.15 4.50 10.74
C ALA A 89 16.16 3.57 10.02
N VAL A 90 16.26 2.25 10.23
CA VAL A 90 15.37 1.22 9.71
C VAL A 90 14.74 0.43 10.84
N LEU A 91 13.42 0.19 10.76
CA LEU A 91 12.66 -0.57 11.76
C LEU A 91 11.70 -1.55 11.06
N PRO A 92 11.83 -2.88 11.27
CA PRO A 92 10.88 -3.84 10.73
C PRO A 92 9.52 -3.73 11.43
N THR A 93 8.45 -3.99 10.66
CA THR A 93 7.07 -3.92 11.12
C THR A 93 6.28 -5.18 10.77
N VAL A 94 5.23 -5.50 11.55
CA VAL A 94 4.38 -6.69 11.35
C VAL A 94 3.36 -6.42 10.23
N GLY A 95 3.89 -6.24 9.01
CA GLY A 95 3.20 -5.66 7.86
C GLY A 95 3.10 -4.14 7.96
N SER A 96 2.90 -3.46 6.82
CA SER A 96 2.75 -2.00 6.79
C SER A 96 1.44 -1.53 7.43
N LYS A 97 0.37 -2.35 7.32
CA LYS A 97 -0.97 -1.97 7.82
C LYS A 97 -1.00 -1.62 9.30
N GLU A 98 -0.31 -2.38 10.15
CA GLU A 98 -0.29 -2.11 11.59
C GLU A 98 0.40 -0.76 11.88
N LEU A 99 1.51 -0.48 11.18
CA LEU A 99 2.20 0.79 11.32
C LEU A 99 1.32 1.95 10.84
N VAL A 100 0.70 1.83 9.66
CA VAL A 100 -0.20 2.86 9.10
C VAL A 100 -1.32 3.18 10.09
N GLY A 101 -1.95 2.16 10.67
CA GLY A 101 -3.05 2.34 11.63
C GLY A 101 -2.60 2.91 12.97
N LEU A 102 -1.38 2.65 13.39
CA LEU A 102 -0.88 3.03 14.72
C LEU A 102 0.03 4.26 14.70
N LEU A 103 0.59 4.66 13.56
CA LEU A 103 1.56 5.74 13.48
C LEU A 103 1.05 7.05 14.12
N PRO A 104 -0.19 7.51 13.89
CA PRO A 104 -0.69 8.70 14.56
C PRO A 104 -0.61 8.60 16.10
N ALA A 105 -1.01 7.46 16.66
CA ALA A 105 -0.93 7.22 18.10
C ALA A 105 0.51 7.09 18.62
N LEU A 106 1.40 6.44 17.85
CA LEU A 106 2.82 6.31 18.16
C LEU A 106 3.55 7.66 18.14
N LEU A 107 3.11 8.58 17.28
CA LEU A 107 3.56 9.99 17.26
C LEU A 107 2.87 10.84 18.33
N ARG A 108 2.05 10.23 19.21
CA ARG A 108 1.31 10.88 20.30
C ARG A 108 0.33 11.95 19.85
N LEU A 109 -0.22 11.82 18.63
CA LEU A 109 -1.25 12.73 18.16
C LEU A 109 -2.55 12.52 18.94
N GLY A 110 -3.35 13.57 19.00
CA GLY A 110 -4.58 13.57 19.76
C GLY A 110 -5.57 14.65 19.33
N SER A 111 -6.49 14.99 20.24
CA SER A 111 -7.48 16.04 20.00
C SER A 111 -6.81 17.39 19.73
N GLY A 112 -7.17 18.02 18.63
CA GLY A 112 -6.59 19.27 18.15
C GLY A 112 -5.51 19.08 17.08
N ASP A 113 -5.00 17.85 16.88
CA ASP A 113 -4.07 17.55 15.80
C ASP A 113 -4.83 17.10 14.54
N VAL A 114 -4.26 17.38 13.37
CA VAL A 114 -4.79 17.01 12.06
C VAL A 114 -3.83 16.04 11.38
N VAL A 115 -4.40 14.98 10.79
CA VAL A 115 -3.71 14.02 9.93
C VAL A 115 -4.23 14.18 8.52
N VAL A 116 -3.38 14.63 7.61
CA VAL A 116 -3.69 14.74 6.18
C VAL A 116 -3.51 13.38 5.51
N HIS A 117 -4.40 13.01 4.59
CA HIS A 117 -4.28 11.84 3.73
C HIS A 117 -4.95 12.09 2.37
N PRO A 118 -4.61 11.32 1.31
CA PRO A 118 -5.23 11.50 -0.01
C PRO A 118 -6.77 11.37 0.04
N ARG A 119 -7.47 12.07 -0.85
CA ARG A 119 -8.95 12.02 -0.94
C ARG A 119 -9.47 10.64 -1.29
N THR A 120 -8.83 10.00 -2.27
CA THR A 120 -9.10 8.61 -2.63
C THR A 120 -7.99 7.76 -2.06
N ALA A 121 -8.25 7.10 -0.93
CA ALA A 121 -7.20 6.53 -0.12
C ALA A 121 -7.55 5.16 0.49
N TYR A 122 -6.52 4.44 0.85
CA TYR A 122 -6.65 3.27 1.70
C TYR A 122 -7.26 3.66 3.05
N PRO A 123 -8.42 3.08 3.45
CA PRO A 123 -9.20 3.56 4.61
C PRO A 123 -8.44 3.62 5.94
N THR A 124 -7.34 2.88 6.05
CA THR A 124 -6.57 2.79 7.31
C THR A 124 -5.91 4.11 7.71
N TYR A 125 -5.67 5.03 6.77
CA TYR A 125 -5.14 6.36 7.12
C TYR A 125 -6.15 7.15 7.96
N ASP A 126 -7.41 7.22 7.52
CA ASP A 126 -8.51 7.86 8.26
C ASP A 126 -8.75 7.16 9.60
N VAL A 127 -8.83 5.83 9.59
CA VAL A 127 -9.03 5.02 10.81
C VAL A 127 -7.91 5.26 11.82
N GLY A 128 -6.66 5.30 11.39
CA GLY A 128 -5.50 5.57 12.27
C GLY A 128 -5.58 6.94 12.94
N ALA A 129 -5.95 7.98 12.19
CA ALA A 129 -6.17 9.32 12.72
C ALA A 129 -7.26 9.32 13.82
N ARG A 130 -8.41 8.71 13.53
CA ARG A 130 -9.53 8.61 14.50
C ARG A 130 -9.18 7.80 15.74
N LEU A 131 -8.45 6.69 15.60
CA LEU A 131 -7.98 5.90 16.74
C LEU A 131 -7.06 6.70 17.66
N ALA A 132 -6.24 7.59 17.11
CA ALA A 132 -5.44 8.55 17.86
C ALA A 132 -6.25 9.74 18.40
N ARG A 133 -7.54 9.86 18.08
CA ARG A 133 -8.40 11.03 18.35
C ARG A 133 -7.96 12.30 17.62
N ALA A 134 -7.14 12.19 16.60
CA ALA A 134 -6.81 13.28 15.70
C ALA A 134 -7.91 13.45 14.63
N THR A 135 -7.95 14.59 14.00
CA THR A 135 -8.91 14.89 12.94
C THR A 135 -8.32 14.49 11.58
N PRO A 136 -8.92 13.56 10.81
CA PRO A 136 -8.49 13.29 9.46
C PRO A 136 -8.89 14.43 8.52
N LEU A 137 -7.99 14.79 7.59
CA LEU A 137 -8.22 15.76 6.51
C LEU A 137 -7.90 15.06 5.18
N ALA A 138 -8.95 14.75 4.42
CA ALA A 138 -8.81 14.12 3.10
C ALA A 138 -8.61 15.21 2.03
N THR A 139 -7.38 15.33 1.51
CA THR A 139 -7.05 16.28 0.43
C THR A 139 -5.83 15.83 -0.35
N ASP A 140 -5.81 16.15 -1.66
CA ASP A 140 -4.66 15.98 -2.55
C ASP A 140 -3.95 17.31 -2.80
N ASP A 141 -4.50 18.44 -2.33
CA ASP A 141 -3.94 19.76 -2.52
C ASP A 141 -3.12 20.20 -1.28
N VAL A 142 -1.85 20.52 -1.52
CA VAL A 142 -0.93 21.03 -0.49
C VAL A 142 -1.44 22.36 0.08
N ASP A 143 -2.10 23.17 -0.72
CA ASP A 143 -2.58 24.50 -0.30
C ASP A 143 -3.72 24.44 0.73
N ASP A 144 -4.42 23.31 0.85
CA ASP A 144 -5.47 23.11 1.86
C ASP A 144 -4.90 23.01 3.30
N TRP A 145 -3.61 22.70 3.44
CA TRP A 145 -2.99 22.48 4.74
C TRP A 145 -1.66 23.23 4.97
N ALA A 146 -1.04 23.77 3.92
CA ALA A 146 0.18 24.56 4.05
C ALA A 146 -0.01 25.72 5.03
N GLY A 147 0.97 25.92 5.91
CA GLY A 147 0.92 26.96 6.97
C GLY A 147 0.03 26.62 8.18
N ARG A 148 -0.67 25.50 8.19
CA ARG A 148 -1.52 25.07 9.33
C ARG A 148 -0.68 24.37 10.39
N THR A 149 -0.51 24.96 11.54
CA THR A 149 0.30 24.43 12.66
C THR A 149 -0.38 23.30 13.43
N ASP A 150 -1.67 23.05 13.21
CA ASP A 150 -2.41 21.91 13.75
C ASP A 150 -2.19 20.63 12.92
N VAL A 151 -1.70 20.70 11.69
CA VAL A 151 -1.29 19.54 10.90
C VAL A 151 0.01 18.96 11.45
N ARG A 152 -0.03 17.69 11.86
CA ARG A 152 1.10 17.00 12.50
C ARG A 152 1.63 15.82 11.70
N LEU A 153 0.79 15.22 10.85
CA LEU A 153 1.15 14.10 10.00
C LEU A 153 0.51 14.27 8.63
N VAL A 154 1.30 14.06 7.57
CA VAL A 154 0.84 14.05 6.20
C VAL A 154 1.16 12.68 5.60
N TRP A 155 0.12 11.92 5.23
CA TRP A 155 0.28 10.69 4.47
C TRP A 155 0.31 10.99 2.98
N VAL A 156 1.30 10.43 2.29
CA VAL A 156 1.30 10.26 0.84
C VAL A 156 1.31 8.78 0.51
N ASN A 157 0.65 8.37 -0.59
CA ASN A 157 0.64 7.00 -1.06
C ASN A 157 0.98 6.96 -2.55
N SER A 158 2.21 6.62 -2.87
CA SER A 158 2.72 6.62 -4.24
C SER A 158 3.63 5.40 -4.48
N PRO A 159 3.21 4.50 -5.37
CA PRO A 159 1.97 4.45 -6.16
C PRO A 159 0.73 4.27 -5.30
N SER A 160 -0.36 4.90 -5.73
CA SER A 160 -1.60 4.97 -4.96
C SER A 160 -2.40 3.66 -4.99
N ASN A 161 -2.93 3.26 -3.87
CA ASN A 161 -4.06 2.34 -3.74
C ASN A 161 -5.31 3.17 -3.37
N PRO A 162 -6.32 3.26 -4.25
CA PRO A 162 -6.66 2.30 -5.32
C PRO A 162 -6.26 2.71 -6.74
N THR A 163 -5.86 3.96 -6.99
CA THR A 163 -5.88 4.57 -8.32
C THR A 163 -4.73 4.14 -9.25
N GLY A 164 -3.61 3.65 -8.70
CA GLY A 164 -2.41 3.36 -9.48
C GLY A 164 -1.62 4.60 -9.93
N ARG A 165 -2.03 5.80 -9.49
CA ARG A 165 -1.35 7.05 -9.80
C ARG A 165 -0.01 7.15 -9.09
N VAL A 166 0.98 7.72 -9.77
CA VAL A 166 2.30 8.02 -9.21
C VAL A 166 2.44 9.53 -9.01
N LEU A 167 2.86 9.93 -7.82
CA LEU A 167 3.25 11.32 -7.55
C LEU A 167 4.67 11.54 -8.07
N ASP A 168 4.87 12.59 -8.86
CA ASP A 168 6.19 12.94 -9.34
C ASP A 168 7.07 13.56 -8.25
N ALA A 169 8.37 13.63 -8.52
CA ALA A 169 9.35 14.15 -7.56
C ALA A 169 9.10 15.62 -7.18
N ALA A 170 8.59 16.44 -8.11
CA ALA A 170 8.32 17.84 -7.86
C ALA A 170 7.14 18.02 -6.88
N HIS A 171 6.08 17.23 -7.05
CA HIS A 171 4.95 17.22 -6.13
C HIS A 171 5.38 16.75 -4.73
N LEU A 172 6.12 15.64 -4.64
CA LEU A 172 6.64 15.14 -3.36
C LEU A 172 7.54 16.16 -2.67
N ALA A 173 8.42 16.84 -3.41
CA ALA A 173 9.27 17.90 -2.86
C ALA A 173 8.45 19.08 -2.31
N ARG A 174 7.35 19.46 -2.99
CA ARG A 174 6.42 20.50 -2.50
C ARG A 174 5.75 20.07 -1.19
N VAL A 175 5.31 18.82 -1.08
CA VAL A 175 4.75 18.26 0.17
C VAL A 175 5.79 18.33 1.29
N VAL A 176 7.02 17.90 1.04
CA VAL A 176 8.13 17.93 2.02
C VAL A 176 8.42 19.35 2.49
N ALA A 177 8.51 20.33 1.55
CA ALA A 177 8.78 21.72 1.88
C ALA A 177 7.68 22.30 2.79
N ALA A 178 6.40 22.15 2.40
CA ALA A 178 5.27 22.65 3.18
C ALA A 178 5.16 22.00 4.57
N ALA A 179 5.44 20.69 4.68
CA ALA A 179 5.42 19.99 5.96
C ALA A 179 6.54 20.48 6.90
N ARG A 180 7.74 20.73 6.39
CA ARG A 180 8.86 21.25 7.16
C ARG A 180 8.61 22.64 7.71
N GLU A 181 7.94 23.51 6.95
CA GLU A 181 7.57 24.87 7.41
C GLU A 181 6.70 24.87 8.67
N ILE A 182 5.87 23.82 8.85
CA ILE A 182 4.96 23.71 10.00
C ILE A 182 5.42 22.65 11.02
N GLY A 183 6.54 21.97 10.78
CA GLY A 183 7.07 20.92 11.65
C GLY A 183 6.22 19.63 11.65
N ALA A 184 5.52 19.33 10.56
CA ALA A 184 4.75 18.10 10.41
C ALA A 184 5.63 16.96 9.88
N VAL A 185 5.31 15.72 10.29
CA VAL A 185 5.91 14.50 9.74
C VAL A 185 5.26 14.17 8.40
N VAL A 186 6.05 13.80 7.40
CA VAL A 186 5.53 13.19 6.15
C VAL A 186 5.81 11.69 6.20
N ALA A 187 4.76 10.88 6.03
CA ALA A 187 4.87 9.43 5.91
C ALA A 187 4.41 8.99 4.51
N SER A 188 5.29 8.32 3.77
CA SER A 188 5.01 7.78 2.44
C SER A 188 4.78 6.28 2.50
N ASP A 189 3.62 5.82 2.01
CA ASP A 189 3.37 4.41 1.76
C ASP A 189 3.77 4.09 0.31
N GLU A 190 4.93 3.42 0.16
CA GLU A 190 5.54 3.09 -1.12
C GLU A 190 5.41 1.59 -1.47
N CYS A 191 4.45 0.88 -0.87
CA CYS A 191 4.32 -0.58 -0.97
C CYS A 191 4.16 -1.14 -2.40
N TYR A 192 3.92 -0.29 -3.40
CA TYR A 192 3.76 -0.69 -4.80
C TYR A 192 4.87 -0.17 -5.72
N ALA A 193 5.91 0.45 -5.19
CA ALA A 193 6.91 1.16 -5.99
C ALA A 193 7.69 0.28 -6.99
N GLU A 194 7.82 -1.03 -6.73
CA GLU A 194 8.44 -1.99 -7.66
C GLU A 194 7.51 -2.46 -8.80
N LEU A 195 6.24 -2.01 -8.79
CA LEU A 195 5.21 -2.42 -9.74
C LEU A 195 4.81 -1.26 -10.64
N ALA A 196 5.78 -0.70 -11.38
CA ALA A 196 5.55 0.38 -12.34
C ALA A 196 5.34 -0.16 -13.77
N TRP A 197 4.38 0.43 -14.48
CA TRP A 197 3.91 0.01 -15.81
C TRP A 197 4.15 1.08 -16.88
N ALA A 198 3.86 2.36 -16.54
CA ALA A 198 3.95 3.46 -17.48
C ALA A 198 5.31 4.18 -17.41
N GLU A 199 5.76 4.69 -18.55
CA GLU A 199 6.90 5.61 -18.59
C GLU A 199 6.54 6.98 -17.97
N PRO A 200 7.46 7.66 -17.30
CA PRO A 200 8.88 7.28 -17.14
C PRO A 200 9.15 6.28 -16.01
N TYR A 201 8.16 5.91 -15.23
CA TYR A 201 8.33 5.14 -13.99
C TYR A 201 8.74 3.67 -14.24
N ALA A 202 8.36 3.11 -15.40
CA ALA A 202 8.72 1.74 -15.76
C ALA A 202 10.23 1.57 -15.96
N SER A 203 10.90 2.60 -16.55
CA SER A 203 12.33 2.58 -16.83
C SER A 203 13.18 3.26 -15.76
N GLN A 204 12.67 4.33 -15.12
CA GLN A 204 13.43 5.15 -14.18
C GLN A 204 13.12 4.82 -12.71
N GLY A 205 12.07 4.04 -12.44
CA GLY A 205 11.55 3.79 -11.11
C GLY A 205 10.58 4.88 -10.62
N VAL A 206 9.82 4.54 -9.60
CA VAL A 206 8.90 5.46 -8.93
C VAL A 206 9.71 6.33 -7.96
N PRO A 207 9.50 7.65 -7.87
CA PRO A 207 10.17 8.50 -6.90
C PRO A 207 9.94 8.03 -5.46
N SER A 208 10.98 8.08 -4.62
CA SER A 208 10.87 7.83 -3.18
C SER A 208 10.85 9.16 -2.42
N LEU A 209 10.14 9.21 -1.31
CA LEU A 209 10.15 10.35 -0.40
C LEU A 209 11.57 10.67 0.11
N LEU A 210 12.42 9.63 0.25
CA LEU A 210 13.80 9.76 0.72
C LEU A 210 14.82 10.09 -0.39
N ASP A 211 14.40 10.07 -1.67
CA ASP A 211 15.28 10.45 -2.78
C ASP A 211 15.82 11.88 -2.55
N PRO A 212 17.12 12.13 -2.71
CA PRO A 212 17.70 13.47 -2.57
C PRO A 212 17.03 14.55 -3.41
N ALA A 213 16.49 14.23 -4.59
CA ALA A 213 15.72 15.16 -5.42
C ALA A 213 14.37 15.56 -4.78
N VAL A 214 13.85 14.75 -3.86
CA VAL A 214 12.59 14.99 -3.13
C VAL A 214 12.89 15.57 -1.74
N SER A 215 13.76 14.91 -0.99
CA SER A 215 14.07 15.21 0.40
C SER A 215 15.01 16.43 0.59
N GLY A 216 15.65 16.88 -0.49
CA GLY A 216 16.70 17.91 -0.40
C GLY A 216 17.96 17.41 0.31
N GLY A 217 18.14 16.09 0.41
CA GLY A 217 19.30 15.46 1.04
C GLY A 217 19.21 15.30 2.57
N SER A 218 18.10 15.69 3.21
CA SER A 218 17.82 15.41 4.62
C SER A 218 16.58 14.53 4.75
N HIS A 219 16.63 13.57 5.69
CA HIS A 219 15.47 12.74 6.03
C HIS A 219 14.70 13.25 7.26
N ASP A 220 15.05 14.42 7.81
CA ASP A 220 14.38 15.00 8.98
C ASP A 220 12.88 15.15 8.72
N GLY A 221 12.05 14.58 9.61
CA GLY A 221 10.60 14.57 9.52
C GLY A 221 10.02 13.62 8.46
N LEU A 222 10.82 12.78 7.80
CA LEU A 222 10.37 11.92 6.71
C LEU A 222 10.41 10.43 7.11
N LEU A 223 9.32 9.71 6.80
CA LEU A 223 9.23 8.26 6.98
C LEU A 223 8.70 7.61 5.69
N VAL A 224 9.33 6.52 5.26
CA VAL A 224 8.82 5.64 4.20
C VAL A 224 8.42 4.31 4.81
N THR A 225 7.20 3.83 4.57
CA THR A 225 6.80 2.46 4.85
C THR A 225 6.79 1.63 3.58
N TYR A 226 7.33 0.43 3.67
CA TYR A 226 7.39 -0.50 2.54
C TYR A 226 7.06 -1.93 2.97
N SER A 227 6.40 -2.69 2.10
CA SER A 227 5.99 -4.07 2.37
C SER A 227 6.42 -5.02 1.27
N LEU A 228 6.97 -6.16 1.65
CA LEU A 228 7.31 -7.26 0.75
C LEU A 228 6.10 -8.12 0.33
N SER A 229 4.91 -7.76 0.84
CA SER A 229 3.68 -8.50 0.58
C SER A 229 3.36 -8.65 -0.91
N LYS A 230 3.68 -7.63 -1.74
CA LYS A 230 3.24 -7.58 -3.13
C LYS A 230 4.33 -7.98 -4.11
N GLN A 231 5.51 -7.42 -3.99
CA GLN A 231 6.64 -7.74 -4.85
C GLN A 231 7.18 -9.17 -4.67
N SER A 232 7.04 -9.73 -3.45
CA SER A 232 7.67 -11.00 -3.06
C SER A 232 6.68 -12.06 -2.57
N SER A 233 5.37 -11.88 -2.80
CA SER A 233 4.30 -12.78 -2.36
C SER A 233 4.40 -13.16 -0.86
N MET A 234 4.78 -12.20 0.00
CA MET A 234 5.00 -12.39 1.44
C MET A 234 3.87 -11.84 2.31
N ALA A 235 2.65 -11.70 1.79
CA ALA A 235 1.54 -11.12 2.55
C ALA A 235 1.24 -11.87 3.86
N GLY A 236 1.32 -13.20 3.86
CA GLY A 236 1.12 -14.04 5.03
C GLY A 236 2.26 -13.96 6.05
N TYR A 237 3.46 -13.55 5.64
CA TYR A 237 4.63 -13.42 6.52
C TYR A 237 4.59 -12.16 7.37
N ARG A 238 3.72 -11.20 7.04
CA ARG A 238 3.65 -9.89 7.70
C ARG A 238 5.00 -9.15 7.67
N ALA A 239 5.67 -9.17 6.52
CA ALA A 239 7.02 -8.65 6.30
C ALA A 239 6.97 -7.24 5.72
N ALA A 240 7.33 -6.24 6.52
CA ALA A 240 7.39 -4.83 6.14
C ALA A 240 8.42 -4.09 7.00
N PHE A 241 8.71 -2.85 6.65
CA PHE A 241 9.59 -1.98 7.41
C PHE A 241 9.18 -0.50 7.25
N VAL A 242 9.68 0.32 8.15
CA VAL A 242 9.73 1.78 8.04
C VAL A 242 11.17 2.23 8.06
N ALA A 243 11.50 3.26 7.29
CA ALA A 243 12.82 3.87 7.25
C ALA A 243 12.71 5.38 7.05
N GLY A 244 13.72 6.15 7.45
CA GLY A 244 13.74 7.59 7.20
C GLY A 244 14.48 8.37 8.27
N ASP A 245 13.79 9.29 8.95
CA ASP A 245 14.35 10.12 10.02
C ASP A 245 14.87 9.25 11.18
N PRO A 246 16.19 9.30 11.50
CA PRO A 246 16.77 8.49 12.56
C PRO A 246 16.18 8.77 13.95
N ALA A 247 15.80 10.02 14.24
CA ALA A 247 15.22 10.39 15.52
C ALA A 247 13.81 9.82 15.67
N LEU A 248 12.97 9.94 14.64
CA LEU A 248 11.63 9.35 14.62
C LEU A 248 11.69 7.82 14.71
N VAL A 249 12.61 7.18 13.99
CA VAL A 249 12.77 5.72 14.03
C VAL A 249 13.21 5.26 15.41
N ALA A 250 14.12 5.99 16.08
CA ALA A 250 14.54 5.71 17.46
C ALA A 250 13.38 5.83 18.45
N ASP A 251 12.54 6.85 18.34
CA ASP A 251 11.36 7.05 19.19
C ASP A 251 10.30 5.96 18.96
N LEU A 252 10.05 5.60 17.69
CA LEU A 252 9.17 4.48 17.32
C LEU A 252 9.71 3.17 17.91
N LEU A 253 11.02 2.89 17.81
CA LEU A 253 11.65 1.71 18.37
C LEU A 253 11.48 1.67 19.89
N ALA A 254 11.75 2.78 20.59
CA ALA A 254 11.61 2.87 22.04
C ALA A 254 10.20 2.50 22.50
N THR A 255 9.17 3.03 21.81
CA THR A 255 7.77 2.75 22.11
C THR A 255 7.39 1.30 21.75
N ARG A 256 7.80 0.79 20.58
CA ARG A 256 7.45 -0.54 20.09
C ARG A 256 8.03 -1.67 20.94
N LYS A 257 9.17 -1.45 21.60
CA LYS A 257 9.74 -2.41 22.58
C LYS A 257 8.76 -2.78 23.70
N HIS A 258 7.85 -1.86 24.06
CA HIS A 258 6.83 -2.11 25.08
C HIS A 258 5.55 -2.74 24.53
N LEU A 259 5.31 -2.68 23.20
CA LEU A 259 4.07 -3.15 22.58
C LEU A 259 4.13 -4.58 22.04
N GLY A 260 5.32 -5.21 22.05
CA GLY A 260 5.48 -6.58 21.55
C GLY A 260 5.31 -6.74 20.03
N MET A 261 5.40 -5.66 19.27
CA MET A 261 5.30 -5.69 17.80
C MET A 261 6.65 -6.03 17.18
N ILE A 262 7.04 -7.29 17.29
CA ILE A 262 8.35 -7.80 16.88
C ILE A 262 8.16 -8.75 15.70
N VAL A 263 8.87 -8.51 14.59
CA VAL A 263 8.88 -9.43 13.45
C VAL A 263 9.64 -10.69 13.83
N PRO A 264 9.08 -11.91 13.66
CA PRO A 264 9.75 -13.16 14.01
C PRO A 264 11.11 -13.32 13.31
N ALA A 265 12.10 -13.90 14.01
CA ALA A 265 13.45 -14.06 13.49
C ALA A 265 13.52 -14.80 12.13
N PRO A 266 12.77 -15.91 11.90
CA PRO A 266 12.75 -16.55 10.58
C PRO A 266 12.20 -15.63 9.48
N VAL A 267 11.22 -14.79 9.79
CA VAL A 267 10.68 -13.81 8.83
C VAL A 267 11.71 -12.74 8.51
N GLN A 268 12.49 -12.27 9.50
CA GLN A 268 13.58 -11.32 9.26
C GLN A 268 14.64 -11.91 8.31
N ALA A 269 15.02 -13.17 8.48
CA ALA A 269 15.94 -13.86 7.55
C ALA A 269 15.36 -13.96 6.13
N ALA A 270 14.06 -14.28 6.01
CA ALA A 270 13.36 -14.30 4.73
C ALA A 270 13.30 -12.90 4.08
N MET A 271 13.14 -11.83 4.87
CA MET A 271 13.19 -10.45 4.37
C MET A 271 14.56 -10.09 3.82
N VAL A 272 15.66 -10.50 4.48
CA VAL A 272 17.02 -10.31 3.95
C VAL A 272 17.17 -10.95 2.59
N ALA A 273 16.74 -12.20 2.43
CA ALA A 273 16.81 -12.93 1.16
C ALA A 273 15.98 -12.23 0.07
N ALA A 274 14.76 -11.82 0.38
CA ALA A 274 13.88 -11.12 -0.54
C ALA A 274 14.45 -9.77 -1.01
N LEU A 275 15.02 -8.97 -0.10
CA LEU A 275 15.60 -7.68 -0.40
C LEU A 275 16.93 -7.75 -1.16
N SER A 276 17.59 -8.92 -1.12
CA SER A 276 18.87 -9.16 -1.78
C SER A 276 18.74 -9.81 -3.17
N ASP A 277 17.53 -10.21 -3.58
CA ASP A 277 17.26 -10.84 -4.88
C ASP A 277 16.27 -10.02 -5.72
N ASP A 278 16.78 -9.33 -6.73
CA ASP A 278 15.95 -8.56 -7.65
C ASP A 278 15.30 -9.44 -8.74
N ALA A 279 15.80 -10.66 -8.97
CA ALA A 279 15.32 -11.52 -10.05
C ALA A 279 13.87 -11.98 -9.83
N HIS A 280 13.51 -12.39 -8.60
CA HIS A 280 12.13 -12.77 -8.30
C HIS A 280 11.16 -11.59 -8.38
N VAL A 281 11.62 -10.38 -8.05
CA VAL A 281 10.79 -9.16 -8.14
C VAL A 281 10.47 -8.86 -9.60
N ALA A 282 11.47 -8.94 -10.49
CA ALA A 282 11.27 -8.78 -11.93
C ALA A 282 10.31 -9.84 -12.49
N ALA A 283 10.50 -11.10 -12.13
CA ALA A 283 9.62 -12.20 -12.55
C ALA A 283 8.17 -11.99 -12.09
N GLN A 284 7.95 -11.59 -10.84
CA GLN A 284 6.62 -11.31 -10.30
C GLN A 284 5.98 -10.08 -10.97
N ARG A 285 6.75 -9.03 -11.23
CA ARG A 285 6.28 -7.86 -11.98
C ARG A 285 5.81 -8.27 -13.38
N ASP A 286 6.54 -9.13 -14.08
CA ASP A 286 6.17 -9.60 -15.41
C ASP A 286 4.85 -10.43 -15.39
N VAL A 287 4.61 -11.20 -14.32
CA VAL A 287 3.32 -11.89 -14.12
C VAL A 287 2.19 -10.87 -14.02
N TYR A 288 2.32 -9.88 -13.15
CA TYR A 288 1.30 -8.85 -13.00
C TYR A 288 1.11 -7.99 -14.25
N ALA A 289 2.18 -7.70 -15.00
CA ALA A 289 2.10 -6.97 -16.27
C ALA A 289 1.21 -7.69 -17.28
N ARG A 290 1.40 -9.00 -17.49
CA ARG A 290 0.56 -9.80 -18.38
C ARG A 290 -0.90 -9.80 -17.94
N ARG A 291 -1.17 -10.01 -16.64
CA ARG A 291 -2.53 -9.97 -16.08
C ARG A 291 -3.19 -8.62 -16.28
N ARG A 292 -2.42 -7.55 -16.09
CA ARG A 292 -2.86 -6.18 -16.32
C ARG A 292 -3.29 -5.96 -17.77
N GLU A 293 -2.47 -6.36 -18.74
CA GLU A 293 -2.77 -6.22 -20.16
C GLU A 293 -4.09 -6.90 -20.53
N VAL A 294 -4.28 -8.13 -20.08
CA VAL A 294 -5.52 -8.90 -20.32
C VAL A 294 -6.73 -8.21 -19.70
N LEU A 295 -6.63 -7.78 -18.44
CA LEU A 295 -7.77 -7.16 -17.74
C LEU A 295 -8.08 -5.76 -18.28
N VAL A 296 -7.09 -4.94 -18.64
CA VAL A 296 -7.32 -3.62 -19.24
C VAL A 296 -8.07 -3.75 -20.57
N ALA A 297 -7.66 -4.67 -21.42
CA ALA A 297 -8.35 -4.93 -22.69
C ALA A 297 -9.80 -5.40 -22.46
N ALA A 298 -10.01 -6.40 -21.60
CA ALA A 298 -11.33 -6.97 -21.33
C ALA A 298 -12.29 -5.97 -20.66
N LEU A 299 -11.78 -5.12 -19.75
CA LEU A 299 -12.59 -4.05 -19.16
C LEU A 299 -13.00 -3.02 -20.21
N GLY A 300 -12.10 -2.64 -21.13
CA GLY A 300 -12.40 -1.74 -22.24
C GLY A 300 -13.48 -2.31 -23.16
N ASP A 301 -13.38 -3.58 -23.54
CA ASP A 301 -14.38 -4.28 -24.37
C ASP A 301 -15.76 -4.35 -23.68
N ALA A 302 -15.77 -4.43 -22.35
CA ALA A 302 -16.99 -4.39 -21.53
C ALA A 302 -17.54 -2.97 -21.28
N GLY A 303 -16.97 -1.93 -21.89
CA GLY A 303 -17.40 -0.53 -21.73
C GLY A 303 -16.94 0.10 -20.42
N LEU A 304 -15.94 -0.45 -19.78
CA LEU A 304 -15.31 0.11 -18.57
C LEU A 304 -13.96 0.74 -18.94
N GLN A 305 -13.75 2.00 -18.59
CA GLN A 305 -12.44 2.65 -18.74
C GLN A 305 -11.62 2.51 -17.47
N VAL A 306 -10.30 2.40 -17.62
CA VAL A 306 -9.35 2.42 -16.53
C VAL A 306 -8.74 3.82 -16.45
N ASP A 307 -8.92 4.47 -15.30
CA ASP A 307 -8.32 5.76 -15.03
C ASP A 307 -6.96 5.56 -14.35
N HIS A 308 -5.94 6.28 -14.84
CA HIS A 308 -4.55 6.14 -14.38
C HIS A 308 -3.94 4.75 -14.69
N SER A 309 -3.33 4.06 -13.74
CA SER A 309 -2.60 2.79 -13.90
C SER A 309 -1.15 2.97 -14.35
N GLU A 310 -0.49 4.00 -13.82
CA GLU A 310 0.95 4.22 -14.02
C GLU A 310 1.77 3.16 -13.29
N ALA A 311 1.26 2.71 -12.12
CA ALA A 311 1.89 1.68 -11.30
C ALA A 311 0.87 1.01 -10.38
N GLY A 312 1.32 0.08 -9.53
CA GLY A 312 0.50 -0.54 -8.49
C GLY A 312 -0.12 -1.86 -8.90
N LEU A 313 -0.98 -2.38 -8.05
CA LEU A 313 -1.54 -3.72 -8.14
C LEU A 313 -3.01 -3.73 -8.55
N TYR A 314 -3.55 -2.57 -8.89
CA TYR A 314 -4.99 -2.39 -9.11
C TYR A 314 -5.26 -1.61 -10.38
N LEU A 315 -6.41 -1.90 -10.99
CA LEU A 315 -7.03 -1.09 -12.02
C LEU A 315 -8.19 -0.35 -11.37
N TRP A 316 -8.19 0.97 -11.52
CA TRP A 316 -9.25 1.85 -11.06
C TRP A 316 -10.18 2.14 -12.21
N SER A 317 -11.36 1.52 -12.21
CA SER A 317 -12.20 1.45 -13.40
C SER A 317 -13.60 1.97 -13.14
N ARG A 318 -14.19 2.60 -14.15
CA ARG A 318 -15.57 3.10 -14.14
C ARG A 318 -16.24 2.90 -15.50
N PRO A 319 -17.59 2.95 -15.60
CA PRO A 319 -18.27 2.96 -16.90
C PRO A 319 -17.77 4.10 -17.77
N ALA A 320 -17.53 3.83 -19.06
CA ALA A 320 -17.11 4.83 -20.03
C ALA A 320 -18.21 5.86 -20.26
N GLY A 321 -17.86 7.15 -20.24
CA GLY A 321 -18.81 8.26 -20.46
C GLY A 321 -19.73 8.59 -19.28
N ASP A 322 -19.55 7.95 -18.12
CA ASP A 322 -20.30 8.24 -16.89
C ASP A 322 -19.39 8.93 -15.87
N ASP A 323 -19.61 10.23 -15.63
CA ASP A 323 -18.85 11.05 -14.71
C ASP A 323 -19.39 11.03 -13.27
N GLY A 324 -20.51 10.34 -13.01
CA GLY A 324 -21.19 10.34 -11.71
C GLY A 324 -21.78 8.98 -11.31
N GLY A 325 -21.28 7.89 -11.89
CA GLY A 325 -21.82 6.55 -11.73
C GLY A 325 -21.88 6.02 -10.30
N ASP A 326 -22.68 4.99 -10.09
CA ASP A 326 -22.79 4.24 -8.85
C ASP A 326 -21.90 2.99 -8.91
N CYS A 327 -20.82 2.97 -8.14
CA CYS A 327 -19.93 1.82 -8.06
C CYS A 327 -20.64 0.52 -7.67
N TRP A 328 -21.70 0.61 -6.86
CA TRP A 328 -22.45 -0.57 -6.43
C TRP A 328 -23.24 -1.21 -7.57
N ARG A 329 -23.69 -0.39 -8.53
CA ARG A 329 -24.30 -0.92 -9.77
C ARG A 329 -23.26 -1.73 -10.55
N THR A 330 -22.06 -1.16 -10.78
CA THR A 330 -20.98 -1.87 -11.46
C THR A 330 -20.56 -3.14 -10.71
N VAL A 331 -20.47 -3.10 -9.37
CA VAL A 331 -20.21 -4.29 -8.54
C VAL A 331 -21.30 -5.34 -8.73
N SER A 332 -22.59 -4.93 -8.79
CA SER A 332 -23.71 -5.82 -9.02
C SER A 332 -23.65 -6.49 -10.39
N ASP A 333 -23.45 -5.69 -11.45
CA ASP A 333 -23.39 -6.18 -12.83
C ASP A 333 -22.23 -7.18 -13.03
N LEU A 334 -21.06 -6.89 -12.45
CA LEU A 334 -19.91 -7.81 -12.48
C LEU A 334 -20.14 -9.06 -11.62
N ALA A 335 -20.84 -8.94 -10.49
CA ALA A 335 -21.18 -10.10 -9.64
C ALA A 335 -22.13 -11.06 -10.38
N ASP A 336 -23.04 -10.57 -11.23
CA ASP A 336 -23.90 -11.40 -12.09
C ASP A 336 -23.10 -12.20 -13.13
N LEU A 337 -21.95 -11.69 -13.56
CA LEU A 337 -20.96 -12.40 -14.38
C LEU A 337 -20.05 -13.33 -13.54
N GLY A 338 -20.27 -13.42 -12.22
CA GLY A 338 -19.41 -14.18 -11.31
C GLY A 338 -18.04 -13.54 -11.08
N ILE A 339 -17.90 -12.23 -11.28
CA ILE A 339 -16.67 -11.46 -11.06
C ILE A 339 -16.88 -10.55 -9.83
N LEU A 340 -16.06 -10.70 -8.80
CA LEU A 340 -16.12 -9.89 -7.60
C LEU A 340 -15.02 -8.82 -7.62
N VAL A 341 -15.39 -7.54 -7.45
CA VAL A 341 -14.47 -6.39 -7.43
C VAL A 341 -14.68 -5.55 -6.18
N GLY A 342 -13.71 -4.70 -5.84
CA GLY A 342 -13.83 -3.78 -4.73
C GLY A 342 -14.62 -2.52 -5.10
N PRO A 343 -15.68 -2.13 -4.34
CA PRO A 343 -16.38 -0.88 -4.58
C PRO A 343 -15.48 0.32 -4.31
N GLY A 344 -15.52 1.30 -5.18
CA GLY A 344 -14.69 2.51 -5.03
C GLY A 344 -15.11 3.37 -3.83
N ALA A 345 -16.38 3.30 -3.44
CA ALA A 345 -16.88 3.96 -2.23
C ALA A 345 -16.11 3.62 -0.94
N PHE A 346 -15.38 2.49 -0.90
CA PHE A 346 -14.51 2.14 0.24
C PHE A 346 -13.28 3.03 0.37
N TYR A 347 -12.95 3.82 -0.66
CA TYR A 347 -11.72 4.62 -0.73
C TYR A 347 -11.98 6.12 -0.64
N GLY A 348 -13.20 6.51 -0.33
CA GLY A 348 -13.63 7.90 -0.18
C GLY A 348 -14.73 8.30 -1.18
N PRO A 349 -15.33 9.48 -0.98
CA PRO A 349 -16.47 9.93 -1.79
C PRO A 349 -16.18 10.02 -3.30
N GLU A 350 -14.95 10.37 -3.68
CA GLU A 350 -14.55 10.46 -5.10
C GLU A 350 -14.47 9.08 -5.77
N GLY A 351 -14.46 8.01 -4.98
CA GLY A 351 -14.54 6.64 -5.47
C GLY A 351 -15.94 6.16 -5.82
N ALA A 352 -16.99 6.95 -5.60
CA ALA A 352 -18.37 6.53 -5.73
C ALA A 352 -18.75 6.00 -7.13
N GLY A 353 -18.09 6.47 -8.19
CA GLY A 353 -18.31 6.02 -9.57
C GLY A 353 -17.38 4.87 -10.01
N HIS A 354 -16.42 4.44 -9.20
CA HIS A 354 -15.38 3.51 -9.60
C HIS A 354 -15.47 2.16 -8.92
N VAL A 355 -14.85 1.17 -9.53
CA VAL A 355 -14.52 -0.12 -8.91
C VAL A 355 -13.02 -0.35 -8.95
N ARG A 356 -12.49 -1.07 -7.98
CA ARG A 356 -11.09 -1.48 -7.93
C ARG A 356 -10.96 -2.94 -8.32
N VAL A 357 -10.19 -3.22 -9.37
CA VAL A 357 -9.91 -4.56 -9.90
C VAL A 357 -8.46 -4.94 -9.57
N ALA A 358 -8.26 -6.03 -8.85
CA ALA A 358 -6.93 -6.49 -8.44
C ALA A 358 -6.29 -7.41 -9.49
N LEU A 359 -4.96 -7.32 -9.64
CA LEU A 359 -4.15 -8.19 -10.53
C LEU A 359 -3.75 -9.52 -9.88
N THR A 360 -4.32 -9.86 -8.73
CA THR A 360 -3.89 -10.95 -7.86
C THR A 360 -4.70 -12.24 -7.99
N ALA A 361 -5.40 -12.46 -9.09
CA ALA A 361 -5.95 -13.77 -9.44
C ALA A 361 -4.92 -14.58 -10.26
N THR A 362 -5.08 -15.92 -10.35
CA THR A 362 -4.23 -16.73 -11.21
C THR A 362 -4.45 -16.42 -12.69
N ASP A 363 -3.49 -16.77 -13.56
CA ASP A 363 -3.60 -16.48 -14.99
C ASP A 363 -4.88 -17.08 -15.60
N GLU A 364 -5.26 -18.31 -15.19
CA GLU A 364 -6.50 -18.96 -15.64
C GLU A 364 -7.74 -18.18 -15.21
N ARG A 365 -7.73 -17.63 -13.97
CA ARG A 365 -8.87 -16.84 -13.47
C ARG A 365 -8.95 -15.48 -14.12
N VAL A 366 -7.81 -14.87 -14.45
CA VAL A 366 -7.76 -13.61 -15.21
C VAL A 366 -8.34 -13.80 -16.62
N HIS A 367 -7.94 -14.87 -17.32
CA HIS A 367 -8.52 -15.20 -18.64
C HIS A 367 -10.01 -15.54 -18.55
N GLU A 368 -10.42 -16.24 -17.51
CA GLU A 368 -11.84 -16.54 -17.25
C GLU A 368 -12.66 -15.25 -17.03
N ALA A 369 -12.13 -14.28 -16.27
CA ALA A 369 -12.78 -12.98 -16.12
C ALA A 369 -12.87 -12.24 -17.46
N ALA A 370 -11.80 -12.23 -18.23
CA ALA A 370 -11.77 -11.60 -19.55
C ALA A 370 -12.82 -12.21 -20.49
N ALA A 371 -12.94 -13.52 -20.56
CA ALA A 371 -13.95 -14.21 -21.37
C ALA A 371 -15.37 -13.85 -20.94
N ARG A 372 -15.65 -13.75 -19.64
CA ARG A 372 -16.98 -13.35 -19.13
C ARG A 372 -17.32 -11.90 -19.44
N LEU A 373 -16.34 -11.00 -19.37
CA LEU A 373 -16.50 -9.59 -19.74
C LEU A 373 -16.81 -9.41 -21.22
N SER A 374 -16.20 -10.21 -22.09
CA SER A 374 -16.44 -10.18 -23.54
C SER A 374 -17.71 -10.91 -23.96
N GLY A 375 -18.48 -11.50 -23.06
CA GLY A 375 -19.70 -12.24 -23.37
C GLY A 375 -19.45 -13.62 -24.03
N ALA A 376 -18.27 -14.20 -23.89
CA ALA A 376 -17.84 -15.47 -24.50
C ALA A 376 -18.05 -16.69 -23.57
#